data_07864a8462bb657303df55302c2d6861
#
_entry.id   07864a8462bb657303df55302c2d6861
#
_cell.length_a   1.000
_cell.length_b   1.000
_cell.length_c   1.000
_cell.angle_alpha   90.00
_cell.angle_beta   90.00
_cell.angle_gamma   90.00
#
_symmetry.space_group_name_H-M   'P 1'
#
loop_
_entity.id
_entity.type
_entity.pdbx_description
1 polymer ?
#
loop_
_entity_poly.entity_id
_entity_poly.type
_entity_poly.pdbx_seq_one_letter_code
_entity_poly.pdbx_strand_id
1 'polypeptide(L)'
;MSPRPRKASDDEVFAAALRMMAELGPQQITLADIATEAGLTPGALVQRFGSKRALLLALSEKFAHSTGAMFESLRAAAPSPLATLYAYGDCMAQMGDSPEALAHHLMWLQQDLTDPDFRRFTLLQARASRRELQRLIAAAVAQRLLKQTVEAGSLARAIEITVGGSLMAWAVYQEGKASSWVRHDLDSLLGPHLTTRARRHDQGRRPRAAKHARKHR
;
A
#
# COMPACT_ATOMS: atom_id res chain seq x y z
N MET A 1 5.63 9.69 -44.35
CA MET A 1 5.22 10.49 -43.18
C MET A 1 5.56 9.70 -41.93
N SER A 2 6.59 10.09 -41.17
CA SER A 2 6.91 9.44 -39.90
C SER A 2 5.82 9.71 -38.88
N PRO A 3 5.35 8.71 -38.10
CA PRO A 3 4.36 8.92 -37.07
C PRO A 3 4.90 9.93 -36.06
N ARG A 4 4.06 10.90 -35.71
CA ARG A 4 4.38 11.89 -34.67
C ARG A 4 4.69 11.14 -33.37
N PRO A 5 5.81 11.40 -32.66
CA PRO A 5 6.14 10.70 -31.44
C PRO A 5 4.99 10.81 -30.46
N ARG A 6 4.55 9.68 -29.91
CA ARG A 6 3.50 9.60 -28.89
C ARG A 6 3.97 10.41 -27.67
N LYS A 7 3.20 11.42 -27.27
CA LYS A 7 3.44 12.13 -26.01
C LYS A 7 2.88 11.27 -24.88
N ALA A 8 3.72 10.48 -24.20
CA ALA A 8 3.30 9.82 -22.98
C ALA A 8 2.93 10.87 -21.91
N SER A 9 1.84 10.64 -21.18
CA SER A 9 1.42 11.47 -20.05
C SER A 9 2.38 11.34 -18.86
N ASP A 10 2.31 12.25 -17.87
CA ASP A 10 3.08 12.10 -16.62
C ASP A 10 2.74 10.78 -15.93
N ASP A 11 1.47 10.37 -15.97
CA ASP A 11 1.00 9.12 -15.38
C ASP A 11 1.65 7.89 -16.03
N GLU A 12 1.79 7.88 -17.35
CA GLU A 12 2.48 6.79 -18.08
C GLU A 12 3.98 6.76 -17.72
N VAL A 13 4.62 7.92 -17.58
CA VAL A 13 6.02 8.02 -17.15
C VAL A 13 6.18 7.55 -15.71
N PHE A 14 5.30 7.94 -14.80
CA PHE A 14 5.34 7.51 -13.40
C PHE A 14 5.07 6.00 -13.26
N ALA A 15 4.15 5.44 -14.06
CA ALA A 15 3.92 4.01 -14.09
C ALA A 15 5.15 3.24 -14.61
N ALA A 16 5.84 3.77 -15.63
CA ALA A 16 7.10 3.21 -16.12
C ALA A 16 8.20 3.27 -15.05
N ALA A 17 8.33 4.41 -14.37
CA ALA A 17 9.31 4.56 -13.28
C ALA A 17 9.07 3.54 -12.16
N LEU A 18 7.81 3.30 -11.77
CA LEU A 18 7.45 2.32 -10.75
C LEU A 18 7.81 0.88 -11.14
N ARG A 19 7.54 0.50 -12.40
CA ARG A 19 7.92 -0.83 -12.90
C ARG A 19 9.44 -1.02 -12.85
N MET A 20 10.18 -0.05 -13.39
CA MET A 20 11.64 -0.09 -13.37
C MET A 20 12.23 -0.10 -11.96
N MET A 21 11.60 0.62 -11.02
CA MET A 21 12.00 0.60 -9.61
C MET A 21 11.75 -0.76 -8.94
N ALA A 22 10.65 -1.42 -9.28
CA ALA A 22 10.36 -2.76 -8.75
C ALA A 22 11.36 -3.81 -9.29
N GLU A 23 11.81 -3.66 -10.54
CA GLU A 23 12.75 -4.59 -11.18
C GLU A 23 14.21 -4.32 -10.77
N LEU A 24 14.67 -3.08 -10.86
CA LEU A 24 16.09 -2.71 -10.72
C LEU A 24 16.41 -2.04 -9.38
N GLY A 25 15.41 -1.63 -8.65
CA GLY A 25 15.56 -0.79 -7.46
C GLY A 25 15.82 0.69 -7.79
N PRO A 26 15.49 1.60 -6.85
CA PRO A 26 15.50 3.06 -7.10
C PRO A 26 16.90 3.63 -7.35
N GLN A 27 17.96 2.96 -6.88
CA GLN A 27 19.34 3.42 -7.05
C GLN A 27 19.87 3.13 -8.46
N GLN A 28 19.54 1.97 -9.04
CA GLN A 28 20.09 1.50 -10.31
C GLN A 28 19.38 2.08 -11.52
N ILE A 29 18.09 2.41 -11.43
CA ILE A 29 17.32 2.96 -12.54
C ILE A 29 17.94 4.27 -13.07
N THR A 30 17.88 4.47 -14.38
CA THR A 30 18.28 5.72 -15.05
C THR A 30 17.08 6.38 -15.73
N LEU A 31 17.22 7.65 -16.13
CA LEU A 31 16.22 8.28 -16.99
C LEU A 31 16.08 7.59 -18.34
N ALA A 32 17.14 6.94 -18.83
CA ALA A 32 17.10 6.19 -20.09
C ALA A 32 16.22 4.94 -19.97
N ASP A 33 16.31 4.20 -18.85
CA ASP A 33 15.48 3.04 -18.60
C ASP A 33 14.01 3.43 -18.53
N ILE A 34 13.69 4.47 -17.76
CA ILE A 34 12.33 4.99 -17.63
C ILE A 34 11.79 5.49 -18.99
N ALA A 35 12.63 6.17 -19.76
CA ALA A 35 12.24 6.66 -21.08
C ALA A 35 11.91 5.50 -22.04
N THR A 36 12.76 4.49 -22.08
CA THR A 36 12.56 3.29 -22.89
C THR A 36 11.26 2.60 -22.52
N GLU A 37 11.03 2.39 -21.24
CA GLU A 37 9.81 1.75 -20.71
C GLU A 37 8.54 2.58 -20.98
N ALA A 38 8.65 3.92 -20.97
CA ALA A 38 7.55 4.83 -21.30
C ALA A 38 7.33 5.04 -22.81
N GLY A 39 8.18 4.47 -23.68
CA GLY A 39 8.16 4.71 -25.12
C GLY A 39 8.57 6.13 -25.52
N LEU A 40 9.46 6.75 -24.73
CA LEU A 40 9.99 8.11 -24.94
C LEU A 40 11.50 8.07 -25.19
N THR A 41 12.07 9.23 -25.58
CA THR A 41 13.51 9.41 -25.60
C THR A 41 14.03 9.92 -24.26
N PRO A 42 15.27 9.60 -23.86
CA PRO A 42 15.88 10.17 -22.65
C PRO A 42 15.88 11.71 -22.65
N GLY A 43 16.13 12.32 -23.81
CA GLY A 43 16.10 13.78 -23.97
C GLY A 43 14.72 14.38 -23.69
N ALA A 44 13.64 13.68 -24.04
CA ALA A 44 12.27 14.14 -23.73
C ALA A 44 12.00 14.13 -22.21
N LEU A 45 12.51 13.15 -21.48
CA LEU A 45 12.39 13.13 -20.02
C LEU A 45 13.27 14.20 -19.35
N VAL A 46 14.49 14.41 -19.85
CA VAL A 46 15.35 15.49 -19.36
C VAL A 46 14.70 16.86 -19.58
N GLN A 47 14.13 17.10 -20.76
CA GLN A 47 13.41 18.34 -21.05
C GLN A 47 12.20 18.55 -20.12
N ARG A 48 11.51 17.46 -19.74
CA ARG A 48 10.26 17.50 -18.97
C ARG A 48 10.48 17.58 -17.47
N PHE A 49 11.41 16.80 -16.94
CA PHE A 49 11.66 16.66 -15.50
C PHE A 49 13.02 17.20 -15.04
N GLY A 50 13.94 17.45 -15.97
CA GLY A 50 15.29 17.93 -15.69
C GLY A 50 16.26 16.84 -15.25
N SER A 51 15.91 16.04 -14.24
CA SER A 51 16.77 15.00 -13.67
C SER A 51 15.96 13.81 -13.17
N LYS A 52 16.64 12.65 -12.96
CA LYS A 52 16.05 11.49 -12.29
C LYS A 52 15.49 11.88 -10.92
N ARG A 53 16.27 12.64 -10.11
CA ARG A 53 15.82 13.09 -8.79
C ARG A 53 14.54 13.90 -8.87
N ALA A 54 14.42 14.83 -9.80
CA ALA A 54 13.23 15.65 -9.96
C ALA A 54 12.02 14.83 -10.43
N LEU A 55 12.20 13.86 -11.32
CA LEU A 55 11.13 12.92 -11.72
C LEU A 55 10.64 12.11 -10.52
N LEU A 56 11.56 11.55 -9.73
CA LEU A 56 11.20 10.75 -8.55
C LEU A 56 10.53 11.61 -7.47
N LEU A 57 10.94 12.86 -7.32
CA LEU A 57 10.31 13.81 -6.39
C LEU A 57 8.86 14.14 -6.82
N ALA A 58 8.64 14.37 -8.13
CA ALA A 58 7.29 14.56 -8.67
C ALA A 58 6.40 13.31 -8.48
N LEU A 59 6.98 12.12 -8.58
CA LEU A 59 6.30 10.87 -8.28
C LEU A 59 5.89 10.78 -6.80
N SER A 60 6.79 11.12 -5.87
CA SER A 60 6.50 11.16 -4.44
C SER A 60 5.39 12.17 -4.11
N GLU A 61 5.41 13.33 -4.74
CA GLU A 61 4.35 14.35 -4.62
C GLU A 61 3.00 13.79 -5.08
N LYS A 62 2.96 13.13 -6.23
CA LYS A 62 1.74 12.50 -6.74
C LYS A 62 1.19 11.47 -5.77
N PHE A 63 2.03 10.59 -5.21
CA PHE A 63 1.60 9.62 -4.21
C PHE A 63 1.02 10.26 -2.97
N ALA A 64 1.66 11.31 -2.47
CA ALA A 64 1.17 12.03 -1.31
C ALA A 64 -0.24 12.61 -1.53
N HIS A 65 -0.52 13.09 -2.74
CA HIS A 65 -1.82 13.66 -3.10
C HIS A 65 -2.87 12.62 -3.50
N SER A 66 -2.47 11.43 -3.95
CA SER A 66 -3.40 10.37 -4.38
C SER A 66 -3.96 9.51 -3.24
N THR A 67 -3.46 9.66 -2.01
CA THR A 67 -3.86 8.85 -0.85
C THR A 67 -5.37 8.88 -0.61
N GLY A 68 -6.00 10.06 -0.70
CA GLY A 68 -7.45 10.21 -0.55
C GLY A 68 -8.23 9.38 -1.57
N ALA A 69 -7.85 9.48 -2.85
CA ALA A 69 -8.50 8.73 -3.94
C ALA A 69 -8.32 7.22 -3.78
N MET A 70 -7.15 6.75 -3.30
CA MET A 70 -6.94 5.35 -2.95
C MET A 70 -7.97 4.87 -1.91
N PHE A 71 -8.13 5.60 -0.80
CA PHE A 71 -9.11 5.23 0.23
C PHE A 71 -10.56 5.34 -0.26
N GLU A 72 -10.88 6.26 -1.17
CA GLU A 72 -12.20 6.31 -1.82
C GLU A 72 -12.48 5.06 -2.64
N SER A 73 -11.50 4.61 -3.44
CA SER A 73 -11.58 3.37 -4.20
C SER A 73 -11.76 2.15 -3.29
N LEU A 74 -11.01 2.07 -2.19
CA LEU A 74 -11.16 0.98 -1.21
C LEU A 74 -12.55 0.98 -0.57
N ARG A 75 -13.09 2.16 -0.23
CA ARG A 75 -14.46 2.29 0.31
C ARG A 75 -15.53 1.88 -0.70
N ALA A 76 -15.37 2.25 -1.96
CA ALA A 76 -16.31 1.89 -3.01
C ALA A 76 -16.36 0.38 -3.28
N ALA A 77 -15.23 -0.31 -3.15
CA ALA A 77 -15.11 -1.75 -3.34
C ALA A 77 -15.51 -2.59 -2.11
N ALA A 78 -15.54 -2.00 -0.92
CA ALA A 78 -15.75 -2.72 0.33
C ALA A 78 -17.16 -2.50 0.90
N PRO A 79 -17.82 -3.55 1.45
CA PRO A 79 -19.20 -3.47 1.93
C PRO A 79 -19.37 -2.76 3.28
N SER A 80 -18.28 -2.44 3.98
CA SER A 80 -18.33 -1.80 5.30
C SER A 80 -16.99 -1.15 5.65
N PRO A 81 -16.98 -0.17 6.60
CA PRO A 81 -15.74 0.44 7.08
C PRO A 81 -14.72 -0.59 7.62
N LEU A 82 -15.19 -1.63 8.31
CA LEU A 82 -14.32 -2.71 8.78
C LEU A 82 -13.69 -3.49 7.62
N ALA A 83 -14.48 -3.81 6.58
CA ALA A 83 -13.96 -4.46 5.38
C ALA A 83 -12.95 -3.56 4.63
N THR A 84 -13.15 -2.23 4.66
CA THR A 84 -12.18 -1.28 4.08
C THR A 84 -10.86 -1.28 4.84
N LEU A 85 -10.84 -1.47 6.17
CA LEU A 85 -9.59 -1.61 6.93
C LEU A 85 -8.79 -2.85 6.48
N TYR A 86 -9.46 -3.98 6.24
CA TYR A 86 -8.80 -5.17 5.66
C TYR A 86 -8.33 -4.93 4.22
N ALA A 87 -9.17 -4.29 3.40
CA ALA A 87 -8.79 -3.95 2.03
C ALA A 87 -7.57 -3.01 1.96
N TYR A 88 -7.40 -2.11 2.94
CA TYR A 88 -6.19 -1.33 3.09
C TYR A 88 -4.97 -2.23 3.35
N GLY A 89 -5.08 -3.21 4.25
CA GLY A 89 -4.02 -4.19 4.50
C GLY A 89 -3.67 -4.99 3.25
N ASP A 90 -4.67 -5.48 2.52
CA ASP A 90 -4.47 -6.21 1.27
C ASP A 90 -3.80 -5.32 0.19
N CYS A 91 -4.18 -4.04 0.10
CA CYS A 91 -3.56 -3.07 -0.81
C CYS A 91 -2.07 -2.85 -0.47
N MET A 92 -1.75 -2.70 0.81
CA MET A 92 -0.36 -2.55 1.25
C MET A 92 0.45 -3.83 1.00
N ALA A 93 -0.16 -5.01 1.13
CA ALA A 93 0.50 -6.28 0.87
C ALA A 93 0.87 -6.48 -0.62
N GLN A 94 0.20 -5.79 -1.54
CA GLN A 94 0.57 -5.81 -2.97
C GLN A 94 1.93 -5.15 -3.26
N MET A 95 2.45 -4.31 -2.35
CA MET A 95 3.82 -3.79 -2.44
C MET A 95 4.88 -4.87 -2.20
N GLY A 96 4.49 -6.03 -1.67
CA GLY A 96 5.33 -7.18 -1.36
C GLY A 96 4.94 -8.40 -2.20
N ASP A 97 4.82 -8.27 -3.53
CA ASP A 97 4.58 -9.43 -4.41
C ASP A 97 5.74 -10.45 -4.35
N SER A 98 6.95 -9.97 -4.04
CA SER A 98 8.12 -10.79 -3.72
C SER A 98 8.97 -10.13 -2.62
N PRO A 99 9.83 -10.89 -1.91
CA PRO A 99 10.78 -10.31 -0.96
C PRO A 99 11.70 -9.27 -1.59
N GLU A 100 12.09 -9.46 -2.85
CA GLU A 100 12.92 -8.54 -3.63
C GLU A 100 12.18 -7.23 -3.91
N ALA A 101 10.92 -7.29 -4.31
CA ALA A 101 10.08 -6.10 -4.54
C ALA A 101 9.93 -5.28 -3.24
N LEU A 102 9.73 -5.96 -2.10
CA LEU A 102 9.71 -5.28 -0.80
C LEU A 102 11.06 -4.67 -0.45
N ALA A 103 12.17 -5.35 -0.72
CA ALA A 103 13.51 -4.81 -0.50
C ALA A 103 13.73 -3.53 -1.33
N HIS A 104 13.32 -3.50 -2.59
CA HIS A 104 13.38 -2.29 -3.42
C HIS A 104 12.50 -1.16 -2.86
N HIS A 105 11.33 -1.49 -2.33
CA HIS A 105 10.47 -0.51 -1.65
C HIS A 105 11.13 0.06 -0.39
N LEU A 106 11.83 -0.77 0.40
CA LEU A 106 12.58 -0.32 1.56
C LEU A 106 13.77 0.57 1.19
N MET A 107 14.44 0.32 0.06
CA MET A 107 15.47 1.21 -0.48
C MET A 107 14.90 2.58 -0.87
N TRP A 108 13.68 2.62 -1.39
CA TRP A 108 12.97 3.88 -1.62
C TRP A 108 12.66 4.59 -0.30
N LEU A 109 12.14 3.86 0.69
CA LEU A 109 11.87 4.41 2.03
C LEU A 109 13.15 4.96 2.69
N GLN A 110 14.29 4.34 2.49
CA GLN A 110 15.57 4.87 2.97
C GLN A 110 15.83 6.28 2.39
N GLN A 111 15.62 6.48 1.10
CA GLN A 111 15.75 7.80 0.46
C GLN A 111 14.75 8.79 1.05
N ASP A 112 13.50 8.38 1.23
CA ASP A 112 12.45 9.21 1.83
C ASP A 112 12.80 9.68 3.26
N LEU A 113 13.49 8.85 4.04
CA LEU A 113 13.87 9.18 5.42
C LEU A 113 15.12 10.04 5.50
N THR A 114 16.03 9.96 4.52
CA THR A 114 17.34 10.64 4.55
C THR A 114 17.37 11.94 3.78
N ASP A 115 16.49 12.13 2.78
CA ASP A 115 16.39 13.37 1.98
C ASP A 115 15.17 14.20 2.42
N PRO A 116 15.36 15.45 2.91
CA PRO A 116 14.27 16.30 3.40
C PRO A 116 13.17 16.60 2.38
N ASP A 117 13.52 16.68 1.08
CA ASP A 117 12.54 16.96 0.03
C ASP A 117 11.61 15.78 -0.20
N PHE A 118 12.12 14.56 -0.16
CA PHE A 118 11.29 13.35 -0.23
C PHE A 118 10.50 13.15 1.07
N ARG A 119 11.16 13.33 2.23
CA ARG A 119 10.55 13.16 3.54
C ARG A 119 9.29 13.99 3.73
N ARG A 120 9.22 15.22 3.19
CA ARG A 120 8.02 16.05 3.29
C ARG A 120 6.79 15.38 2.65
N PHE A 121 6.96 14.72 1.50
CA PHE A 121 5.86 14.04 0.80
C PHE A 121 5.48 12.75 1.50
N THR A 122 6.44 11.97 1.96
CA THR A 122 6.20 10.77 2.76
C THR A 122 5.45 11.09 4.06
N LEU A 123 5.81 12.20 4.72
CA LEU A 123 5.09 12.68 5.90
C LEU A 123 3.65 13.11 5.56
N LEU A 124 3.46 13.80 4.42
CA LEU A 124 2.13 14.21 3.96
C LEU A 124 1.25 12.98 3.69
N GLN A 125 1.78 11.98 2.99
CA GLN A 125 1.12 10.71 2.71
C GLN A 125 0.76 9.95 4.02
N ALA A 126 1.71 9.79 4.93
CA ALA A 126 1.50 9.11 6.20
C ALA A 126 0.40 9.78 7.04
N ARG A 127 0.41 11.11 7.12
CA ARG A 127 -0.63 11.88 7.81
C ARG A 127 -2.01 11.72 7.14
N ALA A 128 -2.06 11.68 5.82
CA ALA A 128 -3.30 11.44 5.07
C ALA A 128 -3.83 10.03 5.32
N SER A 129 -3.00 9.00 5.21
CA SER A 129 -3.37 7.60 5.51
C SER A 129 -3.90 7.46 6.93
N ARG A 130 -3.20 8.01 7.91
CA ARG A 130 -3.65 7.96 9.32
C ARG A 130 -5.00 8.62 9.53
N ARG A 131 -5.27 9.78 8.92
CA ARG A 131 -6.59 10.43 8.99
C ARG A 131 -7.68 9.57 8.38
N GLU A 132 -7.43 8.92 7.24
CA GLU A 132 -8.40 8.04 6.60
C GLU A 132 -8.68 6.78 7.44
N LEU A 133 -7.65 6.16 8.02
CA LEU A 133 -7.81 5.05 8.96
C LEU A 133 -8.64 5.46 10.17
N GLN A 134 -8.38 6.63 10.76
CA GLN A 134 -9.17 7.16 11.88
C GLN A 134 -10.64 7.34 11.50
N ARG A 135 -10.94 7.86 10.29
CA ARG A 135 -12.30 8.02 9.79
C ARG A 135 -13.01 6.66 9.62
N LEU A 136 -12.30 5.66 9.08
CA LEU A 136 -12.83 4.30 8.94
C LEU A 136 -13.12 3.64 10.28
N ILE A 137 -12.23 3.80 11.26
CA ILE A 137 -12.42 3.28 12.62
C ILE A 137 -13.62 3.97 13.27
N ALA A 138 -13.73 5.29 13.20
CA ALA A 138 -14.85 6.03 13.74
C ALA A 138 -16.17 5.60 13.08
N ALA A 139 -16.21 5.40 11.78
CA ALA A 139 -17.37 4.88 11.06
C ALA A 139 -17.71 3.43 11.47
N ALA A 140 -16.71 2.57 11.71
CA ALA A 140 -16.92 1.20 12.19
C ALA A 140 -17.48 1.17 13.63
N VAL A 141 -17.05 2.11 14.49
CA VAL A 141 -17.61 2.30 15.84
C VAL A 141 -19.06 2.78 15.74
N ALA A 142 -19.34 3.79 14.91
CA ALA A 142 -20.71 4.31 14.71
C ALA A 142 -21.68 3.23 14.19
N GLN A 143 -21.20 2.34 13.30
CA GLN A 143 -21.96 1.18 12.79
C GLN A 143 -22.01 -0.01 13.77
N ARG A 144 -21.45 0.11 14.96
CA ARG A 144 -21.37 -0.94 15.97
C ARG A 144 -20.67 -2.21 15.48
N LEU A 145 -19.69 -2.05 14.57
CA LEU A 145 -18.78 -3.12 14.16
C LEU A 145 -17.59 -3.21 15.12
N LEU A 146 -17.10 -2.06 15.59
CA LEU A 146 -16.12 -1.96 16.67
C LEU A 146 -16.78 -1.47 17.97
N LYS A 147 -16.16 -1.81 19.10
CA LYS A 147 -16.60 -1.40 20.44
C LYS A 147 -16.51 0.12 20.60
N GLN A 148 -17.41 0.71 21.39
CA GLN A 148 -17.43 2.16 21.69
C GLN A 148 -16.18 2.63 22.47
N THR A 149 -15.47 1.72 23.12
CA THR A 149 -14.25 2.01 23.88
C THR A 149 -12.99 2.16 23.01
N VAL A 150 -13.13 1.98 21.68
CA VAL A 150 -11.99 2.08 20.75
C VAL A 150 -11.61 3.54 20.57
N GLU A 151 -10.34 3.87 20.83
CA GLU A 151 -9.75 5.15 20.53
C GLU A 151 -9.19 5.10 19.10
N ALA A 152 -9.76 5.91 18.18
CA ALA A 152 -9.50 5.81 16.76
C ALA A 152 -8.04 6.16 16.38
N GLY A 153 -7.41 7.08 17.09
CA GLY A 153 -6.03 7.49 16.81
C GLY A 153 -5.03 6.39 17.15
N SER A 154 -5.19 5.77 18.32
CA SER A 154 -4.32 4.69 18.78
C SER A 154 -4.48 3.44 17.91
N LEU A 155 -5.73 3.08 17.56
CA LEU A 155 -5.96 1.91 16.70
C LEU A 155 -5.46 2.16 15.26
N ALA A 156 -5.63 3.36 14.71
CA ALA A 156 -5.07 3.71 13.39
C ALA A 156 -3.56 3.55 13.36
N ARG A 157 -2.86 4.06 14.39
CA ARG A 157 -1.42 3.88 14.54
C ARG A 157 -1.03 2.40 14.66
N ALA A 158 -1.78 1.63 15.43
CA ALA A 158 -1.52 0.20 15.59
C ALA A 158 -1.70 -0.55 14.27
N ILE A 159 -2.71 -0.22 13.46
CA ILE A 159 -2.90 -0.80 12.11
C ILE A 159 -1.70 -0.51 11.20
N GLU A 160 -1.22 0.74 11.15
CA GLU A 160 -0.04 1.10 10.33
C GLU A 160 1.20 0.28 10.74
N ILE A 161 1.47 0.18 12.05
CA ILE A 161 2.61 -0.57 12.58
C ILE A 161 2.46 -2.07 12.27
N THR A 162 1.25 -2.63 12.48
CA THR A 162 0.97 -4.05 12.23
C THR A 162 1.17 -4.39 10.76
N VAL A 163 0.59 -3.61 9.85
CA VAL A 163 0.74 -3.87 8.40
C VAL A 163 2.21 -3.80 7.97
N GLY A 164 2.93 -2.75 8.38
CA GLY A 164 4.36 -2.62 8.06
C GLY A 164 5.20 -3.75 8.67
N GLY A 165 4.97 -4.08 9.94
CA GLY A 165 5.66 -5.16 10.65
C GLY A 165 5.40 -6.54 10.04
N SER A 166 4.15 -6.82 9.67
CA SER A 166 3.77 -8.07 8.99
C SER A 166 4.50 -8.27 7.66
N LEU A 167 4.60 -7.20 6.86
CA LEU A 167 5.32 -7.25 5.58
C LEU A 167 6.82 -7.51 5.78
N MET A 168 7.42 -6.84 6.76
CA MET A 168 8.83 -7.05 7.12
C MET A 168 9.08 -8.49 7.60
N ALA A 169 8.23 -9.00 8.50
CA ALA A 169 8.33 -10.37 9.00
C ALA A 169 8.14 -11.38 7.85
N TRP A 170 7.10 -11.21 7.02
CA TRP A 170 6.90 -12.08 5.87
C TRP A 170 8.12 -12.13 4.94
N ALA A 171 8.75 -10.99 4.65
CA ALA A 171 9.92 -10.95 3.77
C ALA A 171 11.13 -11.71 4.33
N VAL A 172 11.24 -11.78 5.68
CA VAL A 172 12.30 -12.56 6.35
C VAL A 172 11.98 -14.05 6.34
N TYR A 173 10.75 -14.43 6.71
CA TYR A 173 10.35 -15.85 6.80
C TYR A 173 10.05 -16.47 5.44
N GLN A 174 9.56 -15.70 4.46
CA GLN A 174 9.21 -16.12 3.09
C GLN A 174 8.23 -17.30 3.05
N GLU A 175 7.31 -17.36 4.01
CA GLU A 175 6.30 -18.42 4.12
C GLU A 175 4.94 -17.93 3.66
N GLY A 176 4.35 -18.57 2.66
CA GLY A 176 3.03 -18.23 2.13
C GLY A 176 2.99 -16.86 1.43
N LYS A 177 1.85 -16.17 1.50
CA LYS A 177 1.63 -14.88 0.84
C LYS A 177 1.69 -13.72 1.84
N ALA A 178 2.28 -12.59 1.45
CA ALA A 178 2.30 -11.35 2.23
C ALA A 178 0.90 -10.95 2.75
N SER A 179 -0.11 -11.04 1.87
CA SER A 179 -1.50 -10.73 2.23
C SER A 179 -2.07 -11.63 3.33
N SER A 180 -1.63 -12.89 3.40
CA SER A 180 -2.06 -13.82 4.46
C SER A 180 -1.49 -13.44 5.81
N TRP A 181 -0.23 -13.00 5.86
CA TRP A 181 0.43 -12.49 7.06
C TRP A 181 -0.24 -11.22 7.57
N VAL A 182 -0.38 -10.23 6.69
CA VAL A 182 -1.05 -8.97 7.04
C VAL A 182 -2.47 -9.21 7.55
N ARG A 183 -3.22 -10.08 6.89
CA ARG A 183 -4.61 -10.39 7.29
C ARG A 183 -4.66 -11.10 8.63
N HIS A 184 -3.78 -12.07 8.89
CA HIS A 184 -3.69 -12.79 10.16
C HIS A 184 -3.39 -11.84 11.33
N ASP A 185 -2.44 -10.92 11.13
CA ASP A 185 -2.03 -9.98 12.17
C ASP A 185 -3.08 -8.88 12.38
N LEU A 186 -3.77 -8.44 11.31
CA LEU A 186 -4.94 -7.57 11.44
C LEU A 186 -6.11 -8.25 12.16
N ASP A 187 -6.36 -9.55 11.92
CA ASP A 187 -7.36 -10.34 12.67
C ASP A 187 -7.00 -10.35 14.17
N SER A 188 -5.74 -10.56 14.50
CA SER A 188 -5.23 -10.57 15.87
C SER A 188 -5.37 -9.21 16.54
N LEU A 189 -5.05 -8.13 15.83
CA LEU A 189 -5.15 -6.75 16.32
C LEU A 189 -6.62 -6.33 16.51
N LEU A 190 -7.46 -6.54 15.48
CA LEU A 190 -8.85 -6.07 15.49
C LEU A 190 -9.79 -6.94 16.27
N GLY A 191 -9.50 -8.23 16.39
CA GLY A 191 -10.34 -9.22 17.07
C GLY A 191 -10.84 -8.83 18.48
N PRO A 192 -9.99 -8.34 19.39
CA PRO A 192 -10.40 -7.87 20.72
C PRO A 192 -11.37 -6.68 20.66
N HIS A 193 -11.33 -5.89 19.60
CA HIS A 193 -12.13 -4.68 19.41
C HIS A 193 -13.47 -4.93 18.71
N LEU A 194 -13.66 -6.10 18.09
CA LEU A 194 -14.92 -6.44 17.40
C LEU A 194 -16.07 -6.57 18.38
N THR A 195 -17.25 -6.11 17.96
CA THR A 195 -18.52 -6.41 18.66
C THR A 195 -18.98 -7.84 18.37
N THR A 196 -19.91 -8.35 19.19
CA THR A 196 -20.52 -9.68 18.96
C THR A 196 -21.23 -9.74 17.60
N ARG A 197 -21.82 -8.62 17.14
CA ARG A 197 -22.46 -8.50 15.82
C ARG A 197 -21.45 -8.70 14.69
N ALA A 198 -20.30 -8.02 14.75
CA ALA A 198 -19.25 -8.12 13.74
C ALA A 198 -18.65 -9.53 13.67
N ARG A 199 -18.40 -10.16 14.81
CA ARG A 199 -17.88 -11.53 14.89
C ARG A 199 -18.80 -12.57 14.21
N ARG A 200 -20.11 -12.46 14.37
CA ARG A 200 -21.09 -13.36 13.72
C ARG A 200 -21.10 -13.18 12.20
N HIS A 201 -20.95 -11.94 11.72
CA HIS A 201 -20.93 -11.65 10.28
C HIS A 201 -19.67 -12.19 9.61
N ASP A 202 -18.52 -12.15 10.29
CA ASP A 202 -17.24 -12.66 9.81
C ASP A 202 -17.21 -14.19 9.74
N GLN A 203 -17.73 -14.86 10.78
CA GLN A 203 -17.83 -16.34 10.80
C GLN A 203 -18.69 -16.93 9.69
N GLY A 204 -19.72 -16.19 9.22
CA GLY A 204 -20.56 -16.59 8.08
C GLY A 204 -19.87 -16.46 6.72
N ARG A 205 -18.78 -15.71 6.63
CA ARG A 205 -18.01 -15.48 5.39
C ARG A 205 -16.76 -16.36 5.25
N ARG A 206 -16.28 -16.97 6.33
CA ARG A 206 -15.15 -17.91 6.24
C ARG A 206 -15.60 -19.16 5.50
N PRO A 207 -14.96 -19.54 4.36
CA PRO A 207 -15.28 -20.81 3.72
C PRO A 207 -15.07 -21.93 4.75
N ARG A 208 -15.99 -22.89 4.77
CA ARG A 208 -15.89 -24.12 5.60
C ARG A 208 -14.68 -24.96 5.11
N ALA A 209 -13.46 -24.49 5.33
CA ALA A 209 -12.25 -25.26 5.08
C ALA A 209 -11.90 -26.07 6.32
N ALA A 210 -11.83 -27.41 6.10
CA ALA A 210 -11.21 -28.42 6.93
C ALA A 210 -11.93 -28.86 8.22
N LYS A 211 -13.11 -29.50 8.07
CA LYS A 211 -13.56 -30.52 9.02
C LYS A 211 -13.14 -31.96 8.62
N HIS A 212 -12.07 -32.15 7.87
CA HIS A 212 -11.67 -33.48 7.39
C HIS A 212 -10.21 -33.85 7.66
N ALA A 213 -9.63 -33.45 8.78
CA ALA A 213 -8.30 -33.89 9.19
C ALA A 213 -8.25 -34.39 10.64
N ARG A 214 -9.23 -35.23 11.05
CA ARG A 214 -9.16 -36.03 12.31
C ARG A 214 -9.94 -37.30 12.18
N LYS A 215 -9.48 -38.20 11.30
CA LYS A 215 -9.77 -39.67 11.36
C LYS A 215 -8.66 -40.36 10.55
N HIS A 216 -7.58 -40.63 11.18
CA HIS A 216 -6.62 -41.74 10.93
C HIS A 216 -5.33 -41.42 11.69
N ARG A 217 -5.35 -41.75 12.97
CA ARG A 217 -4.26 -42.38 13.72
C ARG A 217 -4.88 -43.15 14.85
#